data_49e9105c0351869f6dbd8d1fb45c7e54
#
_entry.id   49e9105c0351869f6dbd8d1fb45c7e54
#
_cell.length_a   1.000
_cell.length_b   1.000
_cell.length_c   1.000
_cell.angle_alpha   90.00
_cell.angle_beta   90.00
_cell.angle_gamma   90.00
#
_symmetry.space_group_name_H-M   'P 1'
#
loop_
_entity.id
_entity.type
_entity.pdbx_description
1 polymer ?
#
loop_
_entity_poly.entity_id
_entity_poly.type
_entity_poly.pdbx_seq_one_letter_code
_entity_poly.pdbx_strand_id
1 'polypeptide(L)'
;MRAMRVLVIEDEVRLAEAIALGLRAEGFDVDISHEGPDGLWRAREGRYVAIVLDVLLPGMNGYRVCATLRNEEIWTPILMLTAKDGEYDEAEALDNGADDFLSKPFSFVVLVARLRALARRGSGPRPSVLRVGNLELDPATRVCRRGDCVIDLTGRQFSVLEVLMRRAPEVVPKAEILDEIWGRDVDRDPNVVEVYVSSLRRKVDQPFGTHTLQTVPRAGYRMVDGG
;
A
#
# COMPACT_ATOMS: atom_id res chain seq x y z
N MET A 1 4.67 28.14 4.64
CA MET A 1 4.27 26.75 4.30
C MET A 1 5.51 25.88 4.52
N ARG A 2 5.39 24.79 5.25
CA ARG A 2 6.50 23.82 5.37
C ARG A 2 6.71 23.17 4.00
N ALA A 3 7.94 23.18 3.47
CA ALA A 3 8.25 22.51 2.21
C ALA A 3 7.94 21.02 2.34
N MET A 4 7.25 20.46 1.34
CA MET A 4 6.95 19.02 1.27
C MET A 4 8.21 18.30 0.78
N ARG A 5 9.01 17.75 1.71
CA ARG A 5 10.25 17.03 1.37
C ARG A 5 9.94 15.60 0.93
N VAL A 6 10.52 15.19 -0.20
CA VAL A 6 10.46 13.83 -0.74
C VAL A 6 11.88 13.26 -0.81
N LEU A 7 12.06 12.01 -0.43
CA LEU A 7 13.30 11.27 -0.64
C LEU A 7 13.15 10.40 -1.89
N VAL A 8 14.10 10.52 -2.82
CA VAL A 8 14.20 9.65 -4.01
C VAL A 8 15.40 8.73 -3.83
N ILE A 9 15.16 7.41 -3.83
CA ILE A 9 16.20 6.38 -3.71
C ILE A 9 16.19 5.60 -5.02
N GLU A 10 17.15 5.89 -5.89
CA GLU A 10 17.24 5.38 -7.27
C GLU A 10 18.71 5.34 -7.68
N ASP A 11 19.20 4.18 -8.13
CA ASP A 11 20.60 3.99 -8.48
C ASP A 11 20.95 4.59 -9.86
N GLU A 12 19.99 4.65 -10.78
CA GLU A 12 20.19 5.31 -12.06
C GLU A 12 20.21 6.84 -11.88
N VAL A 13 21.44 7.43 -11.84
CA VAL A 13 21.65 8.85 -11.56
C VAL A 13 20.81 9.77 -12.45
N ARG A 14 20.73 9.46 -13.75
CA ARG A 14 19.95 10.29 -14.70
C ARG A 14 18.46 10.25 -14.42
N LEU A 15 17.93 9.10 -14.07
CA LEU A 15 16.51 8.93 -13.71
C LEU A 15 16.22 9.64 -12.39
N ALA A 16 17.06 9.45 -11.38
CA ALA A 16 16.93 10.13 -10.09
C ALA A 16 16.92 11.65 -10.23
N GLU A 17 17.85 12.20 -11.01
CA GLU A 17 17.92 13.64 -11.29
C GLU A 17 16.70 14.15 -12.07
N ALA A 18 16.22 13.39 -13.08
CA ALA A 18 15.03 13.75 -13.83
C ALA A 18 13.77 13.76 -12.95
N ILE A 19 13.61 12.76 -12.10
CA ILE A 19 12.52 12.70 -11.10
C ILE A 19 12.62 13.91 -10.16
N ALA A 20 13.81 14.18 -9.62
CA ALA A 20 14.01 15.27 -8.68
C ALA A 20 13.75 16.65 -9.29
N LEU A 21 14.23 16.87 -10.53
CA LEU A 21 13.97 18.10 -11.26
C LEU A 21 12.49 18.35 -11.48
N GLY A 22 11.79 17.33 -11.95
CA GLY A 22 10.35 17.40 -12.16
C GLY A 22 9.59 17.64 -10.83
N LEU A 23 9.92 16.91 -9.77
CA LEU A 23 9.26 17.08 -8.46
C LEU A 23 9.52 18.48 -7.85
N ARG A 24 10.72 19.06 -8.04
CA ARG A 24 11.00 20.43 -7.62
C ARG A 24 10.16 21.44 -8.39
N ALA A 25 9.93 21.22 -9.68
CA ALA A 25 9.04 22.07 -10.48
C ALA A 25 7.58 22.00 -10.00
N GLU A 26 7.18 20.87 -9.40
CA GLU A 26 5.86 20.65 -8.79
C GLU A 26 5.76 21.15 -7.33
N GLY A 27 6.81 21.80 -6.81
CA GLY A 27 6.84 22.44 -5.49
C GLY A 27 7.29 21.54 -4.34
N PHE A 28 7.89 20.37 -4.62
CA PHE A 28 8.51 19.52 -3.61
C PHE A 28 9.96 19.94 -3.36
N ASP A 29 10.43 19.74 -2.12
CA ASP A 29 11.85 19.72 -1.80
C ASP A 29 12.35 18.26 -1.92
N VAL A 30 13.48 18.02 -2.59
CA VAL A 30 13.88 16.65 -2.97
C VAL A 30 15.31 16.37 -2.59
N ASP A 31 15.49 15.34 -1.75
CA ASP A 31 16.77 14.68 -1.49
C ASP A 31 16.88 13.43 -2.36
N ILE A 32 18.13 13.09 -2.75
CA ILE A 32 18.43 11.92 -3.58
C ILE A 32 19.42 11.04 -2.82
N SER A 33 19.21 9.73 -2.94
CA SER A 33 20.16 8.68 -2.59
C SER A 33 20.27 7.67 -3.74
N HIS A 34 21.45 7.11 -3.97
CA HIS A 34 21.70 6.16 -5.04
C HIS A 34 21.95 4.73 -4.55
N GLU A 35 21.83 4.51 -3.25
CA GLU A 35 22.09 3.22 -2.61
C GLU A 35 21.04 2.93 -1.52
N GLY A 36 20.69 1.66 -1.36
CA GLY A 36 19.71 1.25 -0.34
C GLY A 36 20.13 1.61 1.08
N PRO A 37 21.38 1.35 1.53
CA PRO A 37 21.83 1.69 2.89
C PRO A 37 21.82 3.20 3.18
N ASP A 38 22.27 4.05 2.25
CA ASP A 38 22.22 5.51 2.41
C ASP A 38 20.77 6.01 2.42
N GLY A 39 19.93 5.47 1.51
CA GLY A 39 18.51 5.77 1.47
C GLY A 39 17.80 5.41 2.77
N LEU A 40 18.07 4.25 3.33
CA LEU A 40 17.55 3.81 4.63
C LEU A 40 17.97 4.76 5.76
N TRP A 41 19.25 5.12 5.82
CA TRP A 41 19.74 6.07 6.81
C TRP A 41 19.05 7.43 6.70
N ARG A 42 18.91 7.99 5.50
CA ARG A 42 18.21 9.26 5.27
C ARG A 42 16.75 9.18 5.67
N ALA A 43 16.08 8.07 5.36
CA ALA A 43 14.67 7.87 5.71
C ALA A 43 14.43 7.84 7.22
N ARG A 44 15.41 7.36 8.00
CA ARG A 44 15.39 7.37 9.48
C ARG A 44 15.58 8.76 10.06
N GLU A 45 16.56 9.51 9.56
CA GLU A 45 16.94 10.81 10.09
C GLU A 45 16.07 11.95 9.57
N GLY A 46 15.56 11.82 8.34
CA GLY A 46 14.81 12.85 7.65
C GLY A 46 13.33 12.84 7.96
N ARG A 47 12.68 14.02 7.79
CA ARG A 47 11.23 14.16 7.84
C ARG A 47 10.70 14.31 6.42
N TYR A 48 10.35 13.21 5.80
CA TYR A 48 9.80 13.19 4.45
C TYR A 48 8.28 13.01 4.47
N VAL A 49 7.59 13.61 3.51
CA VAL A 49 6.15 13.41 3.31
C VAL A 49 5.87 12.16 2.48
N ALA A 50 6.86 11.72 1.69
CA ALA A 50 6.85 10.46 0.95
C ALA A 50 8.28 10.07 0.54
N ILE A 51 8.46 8.78 0.22
CA ILE A 51 9.69 8.21 -0.34
C ILE A 51 9.35 7.60 -1.70
N VAL A 52 10.14 7.91 -2.72
CA VAL A 52 10.18 7.18 -4.00
C VAL A 52 11.33 6.19 -3.89
N LEU A 53 11.07 4.90 -4.07
CA LEU A 53 12.03 3.83 -3.76
C LEU A 53 12.11 2.85 -4.93
N ASP A 54 13.27 2.77 -5.56
CA ASP A 54 13.51 1.71 -6.53
C ASP A 54 13.68 0.35 -5.85
N VAL A 55 13.26 -0.70 -6.53
CA VAL A 55 13.45 -2.09 -6.10
C VAL A 55 14.90 -2.52 -6.24
N LEU A 56 15.51 -2.19 -7.38
CA LEU A 56 16.85 -2.67 -7.73
C LEU A 56 17.92 -1.64 -7.31
N LEU A 57 18.35 -1.74 -6.05
CA LEU A 57 19.36 -0.84 -5.48
C LEU A 57 20.63 -1.59 -5.07
N PRO A 58 21.81 -0.96 -5.22
CA PRO A 58 23.06 -1.52 -4.70
C PRO A 58 23.06 -1.55 -3.16
N GLY A 59 23.76 -2.54 -2.62
CA GLY A 59 23.94 -2.75 -1.19
C GLY A 59 22.74 -3.34 -0.46
N MET A 60 21.55 -2.81 -0.68
CA MET A 60 20.29 -3.30 -0.11
C MET A 60 19.15 -3.02 -1.07
N ASN A 61 18.41 -4.05 -1.50
CA ASN A 61 17.27 -3.86 -2.39
C ASN A 61 16.11 -3.10 -1.72
N GLY A 62 15.25 -2.47 -2.54
CA GLY A 62 14.18 -1.63 -2.06
C GLY A 62 13.16 -2.36 -1.18
N TYR A 63 12.88 -3.63 -1.43
CA TYR A 63 12.01 -4.42 -0.56
C TYR A 63 12.55 -4.51 0.86
N ARG A 64 13.86 -4.76 1.02
CA ARG A 64 14.49 -4.81 2.32
C ARG A 64 14.54 -3.44 3.00
N VAL A 65 14.76 -2.36 2.25
CA VAL A 65 14.69 -0.99 2.78
C VAL A 65 13.29 -0.75 3.34
N CYS A 66 12.24 -1.04 2.56
CA CYS A 66 10.85 -0.88 2.95
C CYS A 66 10.52 -1.70 4.21
N ALA A 67 10.79 -3.00 4.19
CA ALA A 67 10.54 -3.89 5.33
C ALA A 67 11.28 -3.43 6.61
N THR A 68 12.54 -2.96 6.46
CA THR A 68 13.31 -2.46 7.61
C THR A 68 12.66 -1.21 8.20
N LEU A 69 12.24 -0.24 7.37
CA LEU A 69 11.54 0.95 7.84
C LEU A 69 10.26 0.61 8.58
N ARG A 70 9.48 -0.35 8.09
CA ARG A 70 8.24 -0.80 8.74
C ARG A 70 8.49 -1.51 10.08
N ASN A 71 9.53 -2.36 10.15
CA ASN A 71 9.95 -3.01 11.40
C ASN A 71 10.44 -2.00 12.46
N GLU A 72 10.94 -0.86 12.02
CA GLU A 72 11.35 0.26 12.89
C GLU A 72 10.22 1.25 13.16
N GLU A 73 8.99 0.92 12.81
CA GLU A 73 7.79 1.77 12.98
C GLU A 73 7.89 3.12 12.25
N ILE A 74 8.66 3.21 11.18
CA ILE A 74 8.75 4.39 10.31
C ILE A 74 7.70 4.29 9.21
N TRP A 75 6.65 5.08 9.34
CA TRP A 75 5.46 5.03 8.48
C TRP A 75 5.43 6.13 7.41
N THR A 76 6.57 6.69 7.04
CA THR A 76 6.65 7.57 5.87
C THR A 76 6.12 6.82 4.65
N PRO A 77 5.14 7.39 3.91
CA PRO A 77 4.58 6.76 2.73
C PRO A 77 5.64 6.43 1.68
N ILE A 78 5.60 5.22 1.13
CA ILE A 78 6.56 4.72 0.13
C ILE A 78 5.84 4.41 -1.17
N LEU A 79 6.26 5.09 -2.26
CA LEU A 79 5.95 4.73 -3.63
C LEU A 79 7.12 3.91 -4.19
N MET A 80 6.89 2.62 -4.42
CA MET A 80 7.91 1.75 -4.98
C MET A 80 7.95 1.82 -6.49
N LEU A 81 9.14 1.95 -7.07
CA LEU A 81 9.38 1.85 -8.52
C LEU A 81 9.85 0.44 -8.84
N THR A 82 9.27 -0.19 -9.86
CA THR A 82 9.63 -1.55 -10.27
C THR A 82 9.86 -1.64 -11.78
N ALA A 83 10.85 -2.39 -12.21
CA ALA A 83 11.14 -2.66 -13.62
C ALA A 83 10.34 -3.85 -14.19
N LYS A 84 9.54 -4.53 -13.35
CA LYS A 84 8.84 -5.76 -13.72
C LYS A 84 7.33 -5.52 -13.83
N ASP A 85 6.72 -6.05 -14.89
CA ASP A 85 5.30 -5.92 -15.23
C ASP A 85 4.46 -7.11 -14.70
N GLY A 86 4.92 -7.83 -13.67
CA GLY A 86 4.27 -9.03 -13.17
C GLY A 86 3.37 -8.79 -11.96
N GLU A 87 2.21 -9.45 -11.92
CA GLU A 87 1.30 -9.45 -10.76
C GLU A 87 2.00 -9.90 -9.46
N TYR A 88 3.05 -10.71 -9.56
CA TYR A 88 3.85 -11.18 -8.43
C TYR A 88 4.71 -10.08 -7.82
N ASP A 89 5.25 -9.15 -8.64
CA ASP A 89 6.10 -8.06 -8.15
C ASP A 89 5.28 -6.96 -7.46
N GLU A 90 4.07 -6.70 -7.95
CA GLU A 90 3.11 -5.82 -7.27
C GLU A 90 2.70 -6.37 -5.90
N ALA A 91 2.41 -7.68 -5.84
CA ALA A 91 2.08 -8.35 -4.59
C ALA A 91 3.27 -8.31 -3.63
N GLU A 92 4.50 -8.58 -4.12
CA GLU A 92 5.71 -8.54 -3.31
C GLU A 92 6.02 -7.13 -2.78
N ALA A 93 5.83 -6.07 -3.59
CA ALA A 93 6.00 -4.69 -3.14
C ALA A 93 5.05 -4.33 -1.99
N LEU A 94 3.78 -4.70 -2.12
CA LEU A 94 2.78 -4.44 -1.09
C LEU A 94 2.96 -5.34 0.14
N ASP A 95 3.38 -6.59 -0.04
CA ASP A 95 3.66 -7.52 1.07
C ASP A 95 4.85 -7.04 1.92
N ASN A 96 5.81 -6.31 1.31
CA ASN A 96 6.92 -5.68 2.02
C ASN A 96 6.56 -4.33 2.66
N GLY A 97 5.29 -3.89 2.59
CA GLY A 97 4.79 -2.70 3.30
C GLY A 97 4.87 -1.40 2.52
N ALA A 98 5.05 -1.43 1.19
CA ALA A 98 4.90 -0.25 0.34
C ALA A 98 3.44 0.23 0.32
N ASP A 99 3.24 1.55 0.22
CA ASP A 99 1.90 2.14 0.20
C ASP A 99 1.31 2.22 -1.20
N ASP A 100 2.18 2.27 -2.22
CA ASP A 100 1.81 2.26 -3.64
C ASP A 100 3.02 1.81 -4.48
N PHE A 101 2.78 1.47 -5.74
CA PHE A 101 3.86 1.09 -6.67
C PHE A 101 3.61 1.71 -8.05
N LEU A 102 4.68 1.79 -8.85
CA LEU A 102 4.64 2.31 -10.21
C LEU A 102 5.66 1.58 -11.09
N SER A 103 5.17 0.92 -12.15
CA SER A 103 6.03 0.14 -13.07
C SER A 103 6.81 1.07 -14.01
N LYS A 104 8.08 0.77 -14.23
CA LYS A 104 8.94 1.40 -15.23
C LYS A 104 8.70 0.74 -16.61
N PRO A 105 8.53 1.51 -17.73
CA PRO A 105 8.55 2.97 -17.81
C PRO A 105 7.23 3.60 -17.36
N PHE A 106 7.29 4.73 -16.66
CA PHE A 106 6.12 5.40 -16.11
C PHE A 106 5.93 6.82 -16.65
N SER A 107 4.70 7.30 -16.58
CA SER A 107 4.39 8.71 -16.81
C SER A 107 4.72 9.55 -15.58
N PHE A 108 5.47 10.65 -15.77
CA PHE A 108 5.79 11.58 -14.68
C PHE A 108 4.53 12.18 -14.04
N VAL A 109 3.49 12.45 -14.84
CA VAL A 109 2.20 12.95 -14.32
C VAL A 109 1.56 11.97 -13.35
N VAL A 110 1.64 10.65 -13.64
CA VAL A 110 1.13 9.60 -12.77
C VAL A 110 1.95 9.52 -11.47
N LEU A 111 3.29 9.62 -11.56
CA LEU A 111 4.17 9.65 -10.39
C LEU A 111 3.79 10.80 -9.44
N VAL A 112 3.65 12.02 -9.98
CA VAL A 112 3.27 13.20 -9.19
C VAL A 112 1.88 13.03 -8.55
N ALA A 113 0.91 12.52 -9.31
CA ALA A 113 -0.44 12.29 -8.79
C ALA A 113 -0.45 11.31 -7.62
N ARG A 114 0.30 10.19 -7.73
CA ARG A 114 0.45 9.19 -6.66
C ARG A 114 1.18 9.77 -5.45
N LEU A 115 2.29 10.48 -5.63
CA LEU A 115 3.01 11.12 -4.53
C LEU A 115 2.14 12.15 -3.79
N ARG A 116 1.36 12.95 -4.51
CA ARG A 116 0.41 13.87 -3.87
C ARG A 116 -0.68 13.14 -3.07
N ALA A 117 -1.15 12.01 -3.58
CA ALA A 117 -2.11 11.17 -2.85
C ALA A 117 -1.50 10.58 -1.57
N LEU A 118 -0.26 10.08 -1.65
CA LEU A 118 0.49 9.56 -0.51
C LEU A 118 0.81 10.66 0.53
N ALA A 119 1.27 11.83 0.08
CA ALA A 119 1.57 12.95 0.97
C ALA A 119 0.32 13.44 1.74
N ARG A 120 -0.86 13.38 1.13
CA ARG A 120 -2.12 13.68 1.84
C ARG A 120 -2.45 12.64 2.90
N ARG A 121 -2.17 11.36 2.66
CA ARG A 121 -2.37 10.28 3.64
C ARG A 121 -1.41 10.40 4.83
N GLY A 122 -0.15 10.80 4.59
CA GLY A 122 0.88 10.96 5.62
C GLY A 122 0.68 12.13 6.58
N SER A 123 -0.18 13.09 6.26
CA SER A 123 -0.48 14.26 7.11
C SER A 123 -1.73 14.08 8.00
N GLY A 124 -2.41 12.95 7.87
CA GLY A 124 -3.56 12.59 8.72
C GLY A 124 -3.16 11.87 10.01
N PRO A 125 -4.07 11.76 10.99
CA PRO A 125 -3.88 10.85 12.10
C PRO A 125 -3.61 9.45 11.55
N ARG A 126 -2.72 8.68 12.22
CA ARG A 126 -2.45 7.27 11.88
C ARG A 126 -3.77 6.58 11.55
N PRO A 127 -3.86 5.78 10.47
CA PRO A 127 -5.09 5.04 10.20
C PRO A 127 -5.47 4.32 11.49
N SER A 128 -6.63 4.66 12.03
CA SER A 128 -7.11 3.98 13.23
C SER A 128 -7.28 2.51 12.90
N VAL A 129 -6.93 1.63 13.83
CA VAL A 129 -7.22 0.20 13.72
C VAL A 129 -8.69 0.01 13.37
N LEU A 130 -8.95 -0.62 12.24
CA LEU A 130 -10.30 -0.91 11.80
C LEU A 130 -10.83 -2.10 12.61
N ARG A 131 -12.09 -2.03 13.04
CA ARG A 131 -12.70 -3.07 13.85
C ARG A 131 -14.08 -3.41 13.37
N VAL A 132 -14.34 -4.72 13.26
CA VAL A 132 -15.67 -5.26 13.00
C VAL A 132 -15.84 -6.48 13.93
N GLY A 133 -16.64 -6.33 14.99
CA GLY A 133 -16.66 -7.28 16.08
C GLY A 133 -15.28 -7.43 16.71
N ASN A 134 -14.79 -8.66 16.80
CA ASN A 134 -13.45 -8.99 17.31
C ASN A 134 -12.36 -9.11 16.21
N LEU A 135 -12.70 -8.79 14.95
CA LEU A 135 -11.74 -8.70 13.86
C LEU A 135 -11.14 -7.29 13.85
N GLU A 136 -9.83 -7.22 13.93
CA GLU A 136 -9.04 -6.00 13.88
C GLU A 136 -8.10 -6.02 12.69
N LEU A 137 -8.02 -4.88 11.98
CA LEU A 137 -7.07 -4.65 10.90
C LEU A 137 -6.34 -3.35 11.18
N ASP A 138 -5.04 -3.42 11.34
CA ASP A 138 -4.19 -2.25 11.51
C ASP A 138 -3.51 -1.89 10.19
N PRO A 139 -3.97 -0.84 9.47
CA PRO A 139 -3.38 -0.42 8.22
C PRO A 139 -1.94 0.10 8.35
N ALA A 140 -1.56 0.55 9.54
CA ALA A 140 -0.24 1.10 9.80
C ALA A 140 0.82 -0.01 9.94
N THR A 141 0.50 -1.08 10.66
CA THR A 141 1.40 -2.22 10.85
C THR A 141 1.14 -3.36 9.88
N ARG A 142 0.08 -3.25 9.04
CA ARG A 142 -0.43 -4.31 8.15
C ARG A 142 -0.73 -5.62 8.88
N VAL A 143 -1.09 -5.53 10.15
CA VAL A 143 -1.46 -6.67 10.98
C VAL A 143 -2.97 -6.86 10.95
N CYS A 144 -3.41 -8.09 10.68
CA CYS A 144 -4.78 -8.54 10.88
C CYS A 144 -4.82 -9.50 12.06
N ARG A 145 -5.81 -9.33 12.95
CA ARG A 145 -6.03 -10.25 14.06
C ARG A 145 -7.50 -10.43 14.36
N ARG A 146 -7.83 -11.58 14.92
CA ARG A 146 -9.15 -11.81 15.53
C ARG A 146 -8.95 -12.28 16.98
N GLY A 147 -9.35 -11.44 17.94
CA GLY A 147 -8.94 -11.62 19.34
C GLY A 147 -7.41 -11.66 19.43
N ASP A 148 -6.86 -12.70 20.07
CA ASP A 148 -5.42 -12.88 20.24
C ASP A 148 -4.73 -13.56 19.04
N CYS A 149 -5.48 -14.04 18.05
CA CYS A 149 -4.93 -14.75 16.89
C CYS A 149 -4.53 -13.77 15.78
N VAL A 150 -3.25 -13.76 15.41
CA VAL A 150 -2.75 -13.05 14.23
C VAL A 150 -3.11 -13.86 12.98
N ILE A 151 -3.64 -13.19 11.96
CA ILE A 151 -4.06 -13.76 10.69
C ILE A 151 -3.11 -13.27 9.60
N ASP A 152 -2.40 -14.19 8.98
CA ASP A 152 -1.50 -13.89 7.87
C ASP A 152 -2.30 -13.65 6.57
N LEU A 153 -2.19 -12.43 6.04
CA LEU A 153 -2.85 -12.02 4.81
C LEU A 153 -1.81 -11.59 3.78
N THR A 154 -2.01 -11.99 2.53
CA THR A 154 -1.24 -11.39 1.42
C THR A 154 -1.61 -9.92 1.23
N GLY A 155 -0.75 -9.14 0.58
CA GLY A 155 -0.99 -7.72 0.35
C GLY A 155 -2.34 -7.42 -0.30
N ARG A 156 -2.75 -8.20 -1.29
CA ARG A 156 -4.07 -8.05 -1.95
C ARG A 156 -5.23 -8.46 -1.04
N GLN A 157 -5.07 -9.52 -0.26
CA GLN A 157 -6.09 -9.91 0.73
C GLN A 157 -6.26 -8.79 1.77
N PHE A 158 -5.14 -8.21 2.22
CA PHE A 158 -5.16 -7.09 3.15
C PHE A 158 -5.91 -5.88 2.57
N SER A 159 -5.58 -5.48 1.33
CA SER A 159 -6.24 -4.34 0.66
C SER A 159 -7.73 -4.56 0.46
N VAL A 160 -8.16 -5.76 0.04
CA VAL A 160 -9.60 -6.09 -0.09
C VAL A 160 -10.30 -6.00 1.26
N LEU A 161 -9.69 -6.56 2.30
CA LEU A 161 -10.25 -6.53 3.65
C LEU A 161 -10.33 -5.09 4.18
N GLU A 162 -9.29 -4.27 3.95
CA GLU A 162 -9.25 -2.86 4.36
C GLU A 162 -10.38 -2.04 3.74
N VAL A 163 -10.60 -2.17 2.42
CA VAL A 163 -11.70 -1.48 1.72
C VAL A 163 -13.04 -1.83 2.35
N LEU A 164 -13.28 -3.11 2.60
CA LEU A 164 -14.54 -3.58 3.19
C LEU A 164 -14.71 -3.13 4.65
N MET A 165 -13.66 -3.19 5.46
CA MET A 165 -13.73 -2.77 6.87
C MET A 165 -13.88 -1.26 7.04
N ARG A 166 -13.29 -0.44 6.14
CA ARG A 166 -13.47 1.02 6.16
C ARG A 166 -14.91 1.46 5.92
N ARG A 167 -15.65 0.68 5.16
CA ARG A 167 -17.04 0.97 4.78
C ARG A 167 -18.06 0.16 5.57
N ALA A 168 -17.61 -0.65 6.54
CA ALA A 168 -18.53 -1.42 7.36
C ALA A 168 -19.52 -0.50 8.10
N PRO A 169 -20.82 -0.84 8.16
CA PRO A 169 -21.49 -2.03 7.65
C PRO A 169 -22.07 -1.89 6.21
N GLU A 170 -21.67 -0.89 5.44
CA GLU A 170 -22.20 -0.61 4.11
C GLU A 170 -21.88 -1.71 3.10
N VAL A 171 -22.71 -1.83 2.06
CA VAL A 171 -22.47 -2.77 0.95
C VAL A 171 -21.55 -2.10 -0.06
N VAL A 172 -20.42 -2.75 -0.35
CA VAL A 172 -19.44 -2.30 -1.35
C VAL A 172 -19.63 -3.11 -2.62
N PRO A 173 -19.99 -2.47 -3.77
CA PRO A 173 -20.11 -3.13 -5.05
C PRO A 173 -18.79 -3.74 -5.53
N LYS A 174 -18.85 -4.89 -6.23
CA LYS A 174 -17.67 -5.55 -6.81
C LYS A 174 -16.84 -4.62 -7.68
N ALA A 175 -17.50 -3.80 -8.51
CA ALA A 175 -16.83 -2.84 -9.38
C ALA A 175 -16.02 -1.80 -8.60
N GLU A 176 -16.56 -1.30 -7.48
CA GLU A 176 -15.83 -0.35 -6.63
C GLU A 176 -14.61 -0.98 -5.96
N ILE A 177 -14.74 -2.24 -5.48
CA ILE A 177 -13.59 -2.98 -4.93
C ILE A 177 -12.52 -3.17 -6.01
N LEU A 178 -12.94 -3.52 -7.23
CA LEU A 178 -12.04 -3.70 -8.35
C LEU A 178 -11.31 -2.39 -8.70
N ASP A 179 -12.06 -1.30 -8.87
CA ASP A 179 -11.51 0.02 -9.21
C ASP A 179 -10.54 0.56 -8.15
N GLU A 180 -10.86 0.35 -6.86
CA GLU A 180 -10.07 0.88 -5.75
C GLU A 180 -8.74 0.14 -5.59
N ILE A 181 -8.69 -1.18 -5.87
CA ILE A 181 -7.52 -2.03 -5.62
C ILE A 181 -6.68 -2.25 -6.87
N TRP A 182 -7.31 -2.34 -8.05
CA TRP A 182 -6.62 -2.64 -9.31
C TRP A 182 -6.57 -1.46 -10.28
N GLY A 183 -7.35 -0.39 -10.05
CA GLY A 183 -7.44 0.78 -10.93
C GLY A 183 -8.45 0.58 -12.07
N ARG A 184 -8.87 1.72 -12.68
CA ARG A 184 -9.93 1.74 -13.71
C ARG A 184 -9.50 1.25 -15.09
N ASP A 185 -8.20 1.26 -15.39
CA ASP A 185 -7.66 0.98 -16.73
C ASP A 185 -7.27 -0.50 -16.93
N VAL A 186 -7.61 -1.36 -15.97
CA VAL A 186 -7.26 -2.78 -16.04
C VAL A 186 -8.49 -3.56 -16.46
N ASP A 187 -8.47 -4.10 -17.67
CA ASP A 187 -9.49 -5.04 -18.19
C ASP A 187 -9.35 -6.39 -17.46
N ARG A 188 -9.89 -6.47 -16.25
CA ARG A 188 -9.85 -7.68 -15.41
C ARG A 188 -11.24 -8.26 -15.22
N ASP A 189 -11.29 -9.59 -15.16
CA ASP A 189 -12.52 -10.31 -14.84
C ASP A 189 -13.01 -9.93 -13.44
N PRO A 190 -14.25 -9.40 -13.30
CA PRO A 190 -14.84 -9.08 -11.98
C PRO A 190 -14.87 -10.26 -11.01
N ASN A 191 -14.70 -11.49 -11.49
CA ASN A 191 -14.63 -12.71 -10.69
C ASN A 191 -13.37 -12.77 -9.81
N VAL A 192 -12.34 -11.97 -10.09
CA VAL A 192 -11.14 -11.89 -9.24
C VAL A 192 -11.49 -11.48 -7.81
N VAL A 193 -12.45 -10.58 -7.62
CA VAL A 193 -12.92 -10.15 -6.29
C VAL A 193 -13.53 -11.32 -5.52
N GLU A 194 -14.26 -12.22 -6.20
CA GLU A 194 -14.85 -13.42 -5.58
C GLU A 194 -13.80 -14.38 -5.04
N VAL A 195 -12.69 -14.52 -5.77
CA VAL A 195 -11.56 -15.37 -5.34
C VAL A 195 -10.94 -14.82 -4.04
N TYR A 196 -10.70 -13.51 -3.99
CA TYR A 196 -10.15 -12.88 -2.77
C TYR A 196 -11.13 -12.93 -1.60
N VAL A 197 -12.41 -12.67 -1.82
CA VAL A 197 -13.45 -12.80 -0.78
C VAL A 197 -13.55 -14.22 -0.26
N SER A 198 -13.54 -15.22 -1.15
CA SER A 198 -13.53 -16.64 -0.76
C SER A 198 -12.29 -17.00 0.06
N SER A 199 -11.12 -16.50 -0.37
CA SER A 199 -9.85 -16.72 0.33
C SER A 199 -9.83 -16.04 1.70
N LEU A 200 -10.34 -14.80 1.80
CA LEU A 200 -10.48 -14.08 3.07
C LEU A 200 -11.38 -14.84 4.05
N ARG A 201 -12.56 -15.29 3.63
CA ARG A 201 -13.45 -16.07 4.50
C ARG A 201 -12.78 -17.29 5.10
N ARG A 202 -11.93 -17.98 4.33
CA ARG A 202 -11.16 -19.12 4.84
C ARG A 202 -10.16 -18.75 5.93
N LYS A 203 -9.72 -17.49 5.97
CA LYS A 203 -8.73 -17.02 6.94
C LYS A 203 -9.37 -16.28 8.11
N VAL A 204 -10.33 -15.39 7.84
CA VAL A 204 -10.86 -14.50 8.87
C VAL A 204 -12.16 -14.99 9.52
N ASP A 205 -12.91 -15.87 8.86
CA ASP A 205 -14.22 -16.35 9.36
C ASP A 205 -14.22 -17.84 9.71
N GLN A 206 -13.89 -18.72 8.78
CA GLN A 206 -14.04 -20.18 8.94
C GLN A 206 -13.31 -20.74 10.16
N PRO A 207 -12.04 -20.37 10.47
CA PRO A 207 -11.33 -20.89 11.63
C PRO A 207 -11.96 -20.47 12.97
N PHE A 208 -12.77 -19.42 12.95
CA PHE A 208 -13.37 -18.82 14.14
C PHE A 208 -14.89 -19.06 14.23
N GLY A 209 -15.47 -19.77 13.27
CA GLY A 209 -16.91 -20.05 13.24
C GLY A 209 -17.78 -18.80 13.05
N THR A 210 -17.24 -17.72 12.48
CA THR A 210 -17.92 -16.44 12.28
C THR A 210 -18.36 -16.22 10.84
N HIS A 211 -19.23 -15.25 10.59
CA HIS A 211 -19.73 -14.86 9.29
C HIS A 211 -19.67 -13.33 9.10
N THR A 212 -18.50 -12.75 9.40
CA THR A 212 -18.27 -11.30 9.35
C THR A 212 -18.33 -10.75 7.94
N LEU A 213 -17.74 -11.46 6.97
CA LEU A 213 -17.71 -11.07 5.56
C LEU A 213 -18.88 -11.70 4.80
N GLN A 214 -19.89 -10.89 4.51
CA GLN A 214 -21.14 -11.33 3.90
C GLN A 214 -21.25 -10.96 2.42
N THR A 215 -21.90 -11.84 1.63
CA THR A 215 -22.34 -11.52 0.26
C THR A 215 -23.74 -10.93 0.32
N VAL A 216 -23.94 -9.79 -0.33
CA VAL A 216 -25.26 -9.24 -0.61
C VAL A 216 -25.58 -9.53 -2.09
N PRO A 217 -26.52 -10.46 -2.38
CA PRO A 217 -26.79 -10.89 -3.75
C PRO A 217 -27.08 -9.73 -4.69
N ARG A 218 -26.41 -9.71 -5.85
CA ARG A 218 -26.51 -8.68 -6.90
C ARG A 218 -26.02 -7.28 -6.51
N ALA A 219 -25.58 -7.06 -5.26
CA ALA A 219 -25.13 -5.75 -4.78
C ALA A 219 -23.62 -5.72 -4.51
N GLY A 220 -23.04 -6.76 -3.90
CA GLY A 220 -21.63 -6.78 -3.56
C GLY A 220 -21.34 -7.50 -2.24
N TYR A 221 -20.45 -6.91 -1.45
CA TYR A 221 -20.02 -7.46 -0.17
C TYR A 221 -20.11 -6.43 0.94
N ARG A 222 -20.29 -6.91 2.17
CA ARG A 222 -20.25 -6.06 3.37
C ARG A 222 -19.56 -6.77 4.52
N MET A 223 -19.11 -5.98 5.49
CA MET A 223 -18.61 -6.48 6.76
C MET A 223 -19.60 -6.11 7.87
N VAL A 224 -19.92 -7.07 8.71
CA VAL A 224 -20.79 -6.88 9.90
C VAL A 224 -20.22 -7.68 11.05
N ASP A 225 -20.60 -7.33 12.29
CA ASP A 225 -20.30 -8.18 13.43
C ASP A 225 -21.05 -9.51 13.25
N GLY A 226 -20.30 -10.57 13.08
CA GLY A 226 -20.82 -11.91 12.74
C GLY A 226 -20.49 -12.93 13.83
N GLY A 227 -20.22 -12.44 15.04
CA GLY A 227 -19.81 -13.24 16.21
C GLY A 227 -20.89 -14.01 16.85
#